data_132c3ead46168ba866894ff3dd9639a5
#
_entry.id   132c3ead46168ba866894ff3dd9639a5
#
_cell.length_a   1.000
_cell.length_b   1.000
_cell.length_c   1.000
_cell.angle_alpha   90.00
_cell.angle_beta   90.00
_cell.angle_gamma   90.00
#
_symmetry.space_group_name_H-M   'P 1'
#
loop_
_entity.id
_entity.type
_entity.pdbx_description
1 polymer ?
#
loop_
_entity_poly.entity_id
_entity_poly.type
_entity_poly.pdbx_seq_one_letter_code
_entity_poly.pdbx_strand_id
1 'polypeptide(L)'
;MYDLNGQDTEIQESVAESIATAVEDLQLLDAYSSAVMSVADRVGPAVVRVERPAANGRGGMGSGVVISPDGLVLTNSHVVDGARELRLTDSEGRSMEARLIGEDPDTDLALLRAGAARHLPSATLGDSKTLKRGQLAVAIGNPLGFESTVTAGVISALGRSLRARTGRLIEDVIQTDAALNPGNSGGPLVSSRGEVIGINTAIIAGAQGICFAVASNTAQFVLSEVLQHGRVRRAFIGVAAQTVAVPRRHARVAEIENVSGAMVTAAEPDKPADVAGLMSYDVVVRLDGQPVTGVDDLTRLLNGERIGTPVKIEVLRRGQLRVFDVTPTERKSK
;
A
#
# COMPACT_ATOMS: atom_id res chain seq x y z
N MET A 1 54.87 6.71 -48.96
CA MET A 1 55.06 7.42 -47.70
C MET A 1 53.76 7.22 -46.96
N TYR A 2 53.74 6.26 -46.04
CA TYR A 2 52.53 5.95 -45.24
C TYR A 2 52.38 7.01 -44.13
N ASP A 3 51.19 7.59 -44.02
CA ASP A 3 50.86 8.60 -43.03
C ASP A 3 50.66 7.93 -41.63
N LEU A 4 51.77 7.76 -40.91
CA LEU A 4 51.80 7.17 -39.57
C LEU A 4 51.23 8.11 -38.50
N ASN A 5 51.11 9.42 -38.80
CA ASN A 5 50.65 10.40 -37.79
C ASN A 5 49.10 10.43 -37.63
N GLY A 6 48.33 10.01 -38.63
CA GLY A 6 46.86 9.99 -38.57
C GLY A 6 46.33 8.86 -37.69
N GLN A 7 46.99 7.68 -37.68
CA GLN A 7 46.55 6.54 -36.87
C GLN A 7 46.83 6.73 -35.39
N ASP A 8 47.91 7.39 -35.00
CA ASP A 8 48.23 7.67 -33.59
C ASP A 8 47.24 8.68 -32.96
N THR A 9 46.72 9.62 -33.75
CA THR A 9 45.75 10.62 -33.27
C THR A 9 44.37 10.01 -33.03
N GLU A 10 43.88 9.14 -33.93
CA GLU A 10 42.61 8.42 -33.80
C GLU A 10 42.63 7.44 -32.61
N ILE A 11 43.75 6.78 -32.37
CA ILE A 11 43.91 5.88 -31.19
C ILE A 11 43.92 6.71 -29.91
N GLN A 12 44.58 7.87 -29.87
CA GLN A 12 44.60 8.73 -28.66
C GLN A 12 43.22 9.33 -28.37
N GLU A 13 42.46 9.76 -29.35
CA GLU A 13 41.08 10.23 -29.16
C GLU A 13 40.15 9.12 -28.69
N SER A 14 40.21 7.93 -29.25
CA SER A 14 39.42 6.77 -28.83
C SER A 14 39.72 6.32 -27.39
N VAL A 15 41.00 6.38 -26.99
CA VAL A 15 41.41 6.07 -25.60
C VAL A 15 40.94 7.16 -24.64
N ALA A 16 41.02 8.42 -25.01
CA ALA A 16 40.54 9.54 -24.19
C ALA A 16 39.02 9.49 -23.99
N GLU A 17 38.29 9.18 -25.06
CA GLU A 17 36.82 9.01 -24.98
C GLU A 17 36.42 7.80 -24.10
N SER A 18 37.16 6.69 -24.22
CA SER A 18 36.95 5.49 -23.38
C SER A 18 37.24 5.75 -21.91
N ILE A 19 38.28 6.55 -21.60
CA ILE A 19 38.60 6.93 -20.22
C ILE A 19 37.55 7.90 -19.66
N ALA A 20 37.07 8.87 -20.44
CA ALA A 20 36.03 9.81 -20.04
C ALA A 20 34.72 9.06 -19.69
N THR A 21 34.30 8.12 -20.55
CA THR A 21 33.13 7.28 -20.31
C THR A 21 33.28 6.44 -19.05
N ALA A 22 34.46 5.84 -18.81
CA ALA A 22 34.73 5.04 -17.63
C ALA A 22 34.71 5.88 -16.33
N VAL A 23 35.14 7.16 -16.38
CA VAL A 23 35.10 8.08 -15.23
C VAL A 23 33.65 8.50 -14.97
N GLU A 24 32.84 8.76 -15.99
CA GLU A 24 31.41 9.06 -15.84
C GLU A 24 30.66 7.86 -15.24
N ASP A 25 30.92 6.63 -15.68
CA ASP A 25 30.34 5.41 -15.15
C ASP A 25 30.68 5.20 -13.66
N LEU A 26 31.94 5.46 -13.27
CA LEU A 26 32.37 5.42 -11.87
C LEU A 26 31.67 6.46 -11.01
N GLN A 27 31.43 7.67 -11.53
CA GLN A 27 30.70 8.72 -10.81
C GLN A 27 29.21 8.36 -10.65
N LEU A 28 28.59 7.73 -11.64
CA LEU A 28 27.19 7.26 -11.55
C LEU A 28 27.03 6.13 -10.55
N LEU A 29 27.95 5.14 -10.52
CA LEU A 29 27.97 4.05 -9.54
C LEU A 29 28.17 4.59 -8.13
N ASP A 30 29.01 5.60 -7.95
CA ASP A 30 29.26 6.23 -6.65
C ASP A 30 28.02 7.02 -6.19
N ALA A 31 27.31 7.70 -7.08
CA ALA A 31 26.07 8.40 -6.79
C ALA A 31 24.95 7.44 -6.36
N TYR A 32 24.81 6.29 -7.00
CA TYR A 32 23.85 5.25 -6.62
C TYR A 32 24.15 4.71 -5.22
N SER A 33 25.40 4.28 -4.99
CA SER A 33 25.85 3.76 -3.69
C SER A 33 25.65 4.79 -2.58
N SER A 34 26.04 6.04 -2.84
CA SER A 34 25.88 7.14 -1.89
C SER A 34 24.41 7.39 -1.55
N ALA A 35 23.50 7.31 -2.54
CA ALA A 35 22.07 7.47 -2.29
C ALA A 35 21.51 6.34 -1.42
N VAL A 36 21.87 5.07 -1.70
CA VAL A 36 21.40 3.92 -0.92
C VAL A 36 21.95 3.95 0.50
N MET A 37 23.25 4.23 0.67
CA MET A 37 23.89 4.36 1.99
C MET A 37 23.25 5.48 2.80
N SER A 38 23.09 6.68 2.21
CA SER A 38 22.45 7.83 2.89
C SER A 38 21.03 7.52 3.35
N VAL A 39 20.25 6.76 2.58
CA VAL A 39 18.91 6.32 2.97
C VAL A 39 18.98 5.33 4.12
N ALA A 40 19.88 4.35 4.06
CA ALA A 40 20.06 3.33 5.10
C ALA A 40 20.47 4.00 6.44
N ASP A 41 21.44 4.91 6.42
CA ASP A 41 21.91 5.61 7.62
C ASP A 41 20.84 6.51 8.24
N ARG A 42 20.03 7.18 7.42
CA ARG A 42 18.99 8.10 7.88
C ARG A 42 17.74 7.41 8.40
N VAL A 43 17.28 6.38 7.71
CA VAL A 43 15.98 5.73 7.98
C VAL A 43 16.14 4.42 8.74
N GLY A 44 17.27 3.72 8.57
CA GLY A 44 17.55 2.46 9.27
C GLY A 44 17.31 2.51 10.78
N PRO A 45 17.79 3.55 11.50
CA PRO A 45 17.53 3.69 12.94
C PRO A 45 16.05 3.78 13.33
N ALA A 46 15.17 4.19 12.42
CA ALA A 46 13.72 4.24 12.64
C ALA A 46 13.01 2.91 12.35
N VAL A 47 13.73 1.90 11.82
CA VAL A 47 13.14 0.61 11.49
C VAL A 47 13.28 -0.34 12.67
N VAL A 48 12.16 -0.89 13.11
CA VAL A 48 12.09 -1.81 14.24
C VAL A 48 11.65 -3.20 13.79
N ARG A 49 12.11 -4.22 14.49
CA ARG A 49 11.52 -5.55 14.42
C ARG A 49 10.22 -5.56 15.21
N VAL A 50 9.19 -6.16 14.64
CA VAL A 50 7.89 -6.39 15.30
C VAL A 50 7.73 -7.87 15.53
N GLU A 51 7.56 -8.26 16.78
CA GLU A 51 7.37 -9.65 17.19
C GLU A 51 6.04 -9.83 17.89
N ARG A 52 5.37 -10.90 17.50
CA ARG A 52 4.23 -11.47 18.21
C ARG A 52 4.70 -12.74 18.90
N PRO A 53 4.95 -12.71 20.23
CA PRO A 53 5.34 -13.91 20.96
C PRO A 53 4.30 -15.02 20.84
N ALA A 54 4.78 -16.25 20.72
CA ALA A 54 3.92 -17.42 20.54
C ALA A 54 3.36 -17.88 21.87
N ALA A 55 2.06 -17.85 22.06
CA ALA A 55 1.43 -18.56 23.18
C ALA A 55 1.45 -20.09 22.99
N ASN A 56 1.54 -20.60 21.75
CA ASN A 56 1.51 -22.02 21.38
C ASN A 56 2.44 -22.34 20.18
N GLY A 57 3.64 -21.77 20.12
CA GLY A 57 4.63 -22.11 19.10
C GLY A 57 4.42 -21.46 17.72
N ARG A 58 3.36 -20.69 17.51
CA ARG A 58 3.08 -19.96 16.24
C ARG A 58 3.27 -18.46 16.43
N GLY A 59 4.51 -18.02 16.67
CA GLY A 59 4.87 -16.61 16.67
C GLY A 59 4.80 -16.00 15.27
N GLY A 60 4.56 -14.68 15.18
CA GLY A 60 4.69 -13.90 13.96
C GLY A 60 5.86 -12.92 14.10
N MET A 61 6.48 -12.57 12.97
CA MET A 61 7.61 -11.66 12.91
C MET A 61 7.53 -10.82 11.64
N GLY A 62 7.87 -9.56 11.76
CA GLY A 62 7.98 -8.62 10.67
C GLY A 62 8.78 -7.40 11.07
N SER A 63 8.68 -6.37 10.29
CA SER A 63 9.28 -5.05 10.55
C SER A 63 8.21 -4.01 10.81
N GLY A 64 8.62 -2.87 11.32
CA GLY A 64 7.82 -1.66 11.44
C GLY A 64 8.68 -0.42 11.24
N VAL A 65 8.08 0.71 11.02
CA VAL A 65 8.76 1.99 10.94
C VAL A 65 8.20 2.96 11.97
N VAL A 66 9.07 3.51 12.78
CA VAL A 66 8.74 4.59 13.73
C VAL A 66 8.48 5.87 12.94
N ILE A 67 7.29 6.44 13.06
CA ILE A 67 6.86 7.64 12.32
C ILE A 67 6.75 8.88 13.22
N SER A 68 6.93 8.73 14.51
CA SER A 68 6.91 9.83 15.47
C SER A 68 7.85 9.53 16.63
N PRO A 69 8.60 10.52 17.13
CA PRO A 69 9.55 10.34 18.23
C PRO A 69 8.92 9.84 19.54
N ASP A 70 7.61 10.02 19.71
CA ASP A 70 6.83 9.52 20.87
C ASP A 70 6.42 8.04 20.72
N GLY A 71 6.95 7.34 19.70
CA GLY A 71 6.83 5.90 19.57
C GLY A 71 5.59 5.40 18.81
N LEU A 72 5.06 6.20 17.86
CA LEU A 72 4.12 5.67 16.87
C LEU A 72 4.86 4.83 15.83
N VAL A 73 4.38 3.62 15.59
CA VAL A 73 5.00 2.66 14.65
C VAL A 73 3.95 2.16 13.68
N LEU A 74 4.23 2.28 12.38
CA LEU A 74 3.46 1.64 11.31
C LEU A 74 4.06 0.27 11.01
N THR A 75 3.17 -0.71 10.78
CA THR A 75 3.50 -2.08 10.33
C THR A 75 2.32 -2.64 9.52
N ASN A 76 2.38 -3.91 9.12
CA ASN A 76 1.24 -4.57 8.49
C ASN A 76 0.29 -5.18 9.53
N SER A 77 -1.01 -5.23 9.18
CA SER A 77 -2.04 -5.89 9.97
C SER A 77 -1.75 -7.39 10.12
N HIS A 78 -1.31 -8.07 9.06
CA HIS A 78 -0.99 -9.50 9.13
C HIS A 78 0.21 -9.82 10.05
N VAL A 79 1.10 -8.88 10.34
CA VAL A 79 2.22 -9.05 11.28
C VAL A 79 1.71 -9.12 12.71
N VAL A 80 0.66 -8.36 13.03
CA VAL A 80 0.10 -8.24 14.39
C VAL A 80 -1.19 -9.05 14.61
N ASP A 81 -1.70 -9.68 13.55
CA ASP A 81 -2.97 -10.43 13.57
C ASP A 81 -3.05 -11.45 14.74
N GLY A 82 -4.08 -11.30 15.57
CA GLY A 82 -4.31 -12.16 16.73
C GLY A 82 -3.30 -12.01 17.86
N ALA A 83 -2.48 -10.96 17.88
CA ALA A 83 -1.49 -10.71 18.92
C ALA A 83 -2.17 -10.37 20.25
N ARG A 84 -1.80 -11.08 21.33
CA ARG A 84 -2.10 -10.69 22.71
C ARG A 84 -1.03 -9.78 23.28
N GLU A 85 0.20 -10.01 22.90
CA GLU A 85 1.39 -9.27 23.28
C GLU A 85 2.17 -8.90 22.03
N LEU A 86 2.75 -7.71 22.00
CA LEU A 86 3.61 -7.23 20.94
C LEU A 86 4.91 -6.72 21.53
N ARG A 87 6.00 -7.03 20.88
CA ARG A 87 7.35 -6.58 21.24
C ARG A 87 8.01 -5.93 20.05
N LEU A 88 8.66 -4.80 20.32
CA LEU A 88 9.51 -4.13 19.34
C LEU A 88 10.96 -4.30 19.74
N THR A 89 11.84 -4.47 18.76
CA THR A 89 13.29 -4.41 18.97
C THR A 89 13.86 -3.38 18.00
N ASP A 90 14.58 -2.41 18.52
CA ASP A 90 15.19 -1.35 17.71
C ASP A 90 16.53 -1.79 17.08
N SER A 91 17.16 -0.90 16.30
CA SER A 91 18.43 -1.16 15.63
C SER A 91 19.61 -1.35 16.58
N GLU A 92 19.49 -0.96 17.85
CA GLU A 92 20.50 -1.17 18.89
C GLU A 92 20.25 -2.46 19.70
N GLY A 93 19.24 -3.28 19.30
CA GLY A 93 18.88 -4.52 19.97
C GLY A 93 18.05 -4.32 21.27
N ARG A 94 17.62 -3.09 21.58
CA ARG A 94 16.81 -2.82 22.77
C ARG A 94 15.38 -3.27 22.51
N SER A 95 14.88 -4.11 23.39
CA SER A 95 13.51 -4.63 23.32
C SER A 95 12.56 -3.80 24.17
N MET A 96 11.36 -3.53 23.65
CA MET A 96 10.32 -2.80 24.32
C MET A 96 8.94 -3.40 24.05
N GLU A 97 8.03 -3.33 25.01
CA GLU A 97 6.64 -3.70 24.77
C GLU A 97 5.95 -2.72 23.83
N ALA A 98 4.96 -3.20 23.10
CA ALA A 98 4.11 -2.35 22.29
C ALA A 98 2.64 -2.73 22.46
N ARG A 99 1.77 -1.76 22.22
CA ARG A 99 0.33 -1.99 22.17
C ARG A 99 -0.22 -1.65 20.79
N LEU A 100 -1.18 -2.41 20.35
CA LEU A 100 -1.95 -2.11 19.14
C LEU A 100 -2.87 -0.91 19.44
N ILE A 101 -2.77 0.16 18.65
CA ILE A 101 -3.69 1.30 18.71
C ILE A 101 -4.90 1.00 17.84
N GLY A 102 -4.67 0.46 16.62
CA GLY A 102 -5.69 0.03 15.70
C GLY A 102 -5.07 -0.56 14.45
N GLU A 103 -5.88 -1.28 13.71
CA GLU A 103 -5.48 -1.91 12.46
C GLU A 103 -6.56 -1.80 11.39
N ASP A 104 -6.14 -1.96 10.17
CA ASP A 104 -7.02 -2.07 9.01
C ASP A 104 -6.60 -3.26 8.13
N PRO A 105 -7.21 -4.43 8.35
CA PRO A 105 -6.93 -5.61 7.54
C PRO A 105 -7.26 -5.45 6.05
N ASP A 106 -8.11 -4.49 5.70
CA ASP A 106 -8.51 -4.20 4.31
C ASP A 106 -7.40 -3.48 3.52
N THR A 107 -6.52 -2.74 4.19
CA THR A 107 -5.31 -2.13 3.60
C THR A 107 -4.03 -2.80 4.07
N ASP A 108 -4.14 -3.83 4.91
CA ASP A 108 -3.01 -4.53 5.53
C ASP A 108 -2.08 -3.60 6.33
N LEU A 109 -2.63 -2.64 7.06
CA LEU A 109 -1.88 -1.71 7.89
C LEU A 109 -2.29 -1.82 9.36
N ALA A 110 -1.32 -1.58 10.26
CA ALA A 110 -1.54 -1.48 11.69
C ALA A 110 -0.70 -0.36 12.30
N LEU A 111 -1.24 0.28 13.33
CA LEU A 111 -0.59 1.31 14.13
C LEU A 111 -0.35 0.80 15.53
N LEU A 112 0.92 0.86 15.94
CA LEU A 112 1.36 0.48 17.28
C LEU A 112 1.84 1.71 18.07
N ARG A 113 1.84 1.59 19.37
CA ARG A 113 2.49 2.49 20.31
C ARG A 113 3.55 1.73 21.10
N ALA A 114 4.82 2.14 20.96
CA ALA A 114 5.91 1.64 21.78
C ALA A 114 5.69 2.04 23.24
N GLY A 115 5.89 1.11 24.17
CA GLY A 115 5.88 1.35 25.60
C GLY A 115 7.16 2.05 26.06
N ALA A 116 7.09 2.82 27.15
CA ALA A 116 8.23 3.53 27.77
C ALA A 116 9.10 4.31 26.75
N ALA A 117 8.44 5.09 25.91
CA ALA A 117 9.07 5.80 24.81
C ALA A 117 10.10 6.83 25.33
N ARG A 118 11.36 6.44 25.25
CA ARG A 118 12.44 7.42 25.08
C ARG A 118 12.29 7.95 23.67
N HIS A 119 12.79 9.15 23.40
CA HIS A 119 12.80 9.74 22.07
C HIS A 119 13.38 8.76 21.04
N LEU A 120 12.49 8.13 20.23
CA LEU A 120 12.90 7.16 19.22
C LEU A 120 13.26 7.85 17.91
N PRO A 121 14.30 7.42 17.19
CA PRO A 121 14.51 7.82 15.81
C PRO A 121 13.24 7.59 15.00
N SER A 122 12.84 8.55 14.17
CA SER A 122 11.62 8.47 13.39
C SER A 122 11.83 8.88 11.95
N ALA A 123 11.08 8.26 11.04
CA ALA A 123 11.09 8.56 9.61
C ALA A 123 9.88 9.40 9.22
N THR A 124 10.06 10.22 8.19
CA THR A 124 9.00 11.08 7.64
C THR A 124 8.26 10.38 6.51
N LEU A 125 6.93 10.42 6.53
CA LEU A 125 6.10 9.95 5.43
C LEU A 125 6.14 10.95 4.28
N GLY A 126 6.49 10.50 3.08
CA GLY A 126 6.48 11.28 1.85
C GLY A 126 5.11 11.23 1.14
N ASP A 127 4.97 12.00 0.07
CA ASP A 127 3.78 12.01 -0.78
C ASP A 127 3.92 11.01 -1.94
N SER A 128 3.23 9.87 -1.83
CA SER A 128 3.26 8.82 -2.86
C SER A 128 2.61 9.22 -4.19
N LYS A 129 1.81 10.28 -4.26
CA LYS A 129 1.22 10.79 -5.51
C LYS A 129 2.24 11.45 -6.42
N THR A 130 3.38 11.90 -5.87
CA THR A 130 4.45 12.54 -6.64
C THR A 130 5.41 11.55 -7.28
N LEU A 131 5.26 10.26 -7.01
CA LEU A 131 6.15 9.21 -7.47
C LEU A 131 6.08 9.01 -8.99
N LYS A 132 7.21 8.59 -9.56
CA LYS A 132 7.33 8.24 -10.98
C LYS A 132 8.00 6.87 -11.11
N ARG A 133 7.60 6.12 -12.14
CA ARG A 133 8.27 4.87 -12.51
C ARG A 133 9.74 5.12 -12.82
N GLY A 134 10.60 4.21 -12.43
CA GLY A 134 12.05 4.31 -12.58
C GLY A 134 12.77 5.07 -11.45
N GLN A 135 12.05 5.70 -10.51
CA GLN A 135 12.70 6.29 -9.33
C GLN A 135 13.29 5.20 -8.44
N LEU A 136 14.45 5.50 -7.84
CA LEU A 136 15.08 4.64 -6.84
C LEU A 136 14.13 4.42 -5.66
N ALA A 137 14.01 3.18 -5.26
CA ALA A 137 13.26 2.74 -4.08
C ALA A 137 14.14 1.82 -3.24
N VAL A 138 14.23 2.09 -1.95
CA VAL A 138 15.02 1.32 -1.00
C VAL A 138 14.07 0.70 0.01
N ALA A 139 14.02 -0.63 0.06
CA ALA A 139 13.25 -1.35 1.07
C ALA A 139 14.15 -1.68 2.26
N ILE A 140 13.67 -1.35 3.46
CA ILE A 140 14.40 -1.58 4.70
C ILE A 140 13.54 -2.46 5.62
N GLY A 141 14.17 -3.47 6.20
CA GLY A 141 13.56 -4.34 7.21
C GLY A 141 14.53 -4.66 8.33
N ASN A 142 14.00 -5.14 9.45
CA ASN A 142 14.81 -5.59 10.58
C ASN A 142 14.37 -6.99 11.02
N PRO A 143 14.56 -8.03 10.18
CA PRO A 143 14.05 -9.37 10.46
C PRO A 143 14.73 -10.04 11.66
N LEU A 144 15.97 -9.71 11.95
CA LEU A 144 16.76 -10.35 13.01
C LEU A 144 16.91 -9.51 14.29
N GLY A 145 16.55 -8.22 14.24
CA GLY A 145 16.61 -7.33 15.39
C GLY A 145 18.01 -6.79 15.76
N PHE A 146 19.02 -7.02 14.92
CA PHE A 146 20.39 -6.57 15.15
C PHE A 146 20.84 -5.54 14.12
N GLU A 147 20.56 -5.81 12.83
CA GLU A 147 20.92 -4.95 11.73
C GLU A 147 19.79 -4.88 10.73
N SER A 148 19.59 -3.69 10.17
CA SER A 148 18.62 -3.48 9.11
C SER A 148 19.08 -4.16 7.82
N THR A 149 18.21 -4.97 7.24
CA THR A 149 18.40 -5.48 5.88
C THR A 149 17.95 -4.42 4.89
N VAL A 150 18.85 -4.04 3.99
CA VAL A 150 18.62 -3.03 2.96
C VAL A 150 18.63 -3.68 1.59
N THR A 151 17.58 -3.45 0.82
CA THR A 151 17.53 -3.85 -0.60
C THR A 151 17.10 -2.65 -1.43
N ALA A 152 17.69 -2.48 -2.61
CA ALA A 152 17.40 -1.36 -3.49
C ALA A 152 16.91 -1.86 -4.85
N GLY A 153 16.07 -1.10 -5.46
CA GLY A 153 15.50 -1.30 -6.78
C GLY A 153 14.83 -0.01 -7.27
N VAL A 154 13.87 -0.13 -8.15
CA VAL A 154 13.13 1.01 -8.69
C VAL A 154 11.63 0.84 -8.47
N ILE A 155 10.90 1.93 -8.59
CA ILE A 155 9.44 1.90 -8.73
C ILE A 155 9.12 1.33 -10.12
N SER A 156 8.69 0.07 -10.17
CA SER A 156 8.40 -0.63 -11.42
C SER A 156 7.05 -0.23 -12.00
N ALA A 157 6.03 -0.06 -11.14
CA ALA A 157 4.70 0.40 -11.54
C ALA A 157 3.98 1.12 -10.40
N LEU A 158 3.00 1.96 -10.77
CA LEU A 158 2.10 2.70 -9.90
C LEU A 158 0.65 2.45 -10.33
N GLY A 159 -0.31 2.78 -9.44
CA GLY A 159 -1.73 2.61 -9.73
C GLY A 159 -2.15 1.14 -9.89
N ARG A 160 -1.42 0.21 -9.28
CA ARG A 160 -1.79 -1.20 -9.22
C ARG A 160 -2.70 -1.45 -8.02
N SER A 161 -3.40 -2.57 -8.05
CA SER A 161 -4.20 -3.03 -6.92
C SER A 161 -3.72 -4.41 -6.50
N LEU A 162 -3.71 -4.63 -5.19
CA LEU A 162 -3.34 -5.89 -4.56
C LEU A 162 -4.52 -6.40 -3.73
N ARG A 163 -4.83 -7.69 -3.81
CA ARG A 163 -5.90 -8.26 -2.99
C ARG A 163 -5.39 -8.55 -1.57
N ALA A 164 -5.99 -7.87 -0.60
CA ALA A 164 -5.76 -8.12 0.82
C ALA A 164 -6.23 -9.52 1.23
N ARG A 165 -5.79 -9.99 2.39
CA ARG A 165 -6.24 -11.28 2.97
C ARG A 165 -7.74 -11.33 3.24
N THR A 166 -8.38 -10.18 3.46
CA THR A 166 -9.84 -10.01 3.60
C THR A 166 -10.60 -10.20 2.30
N GLY A 167 -9.90 -10.26 1.15
CA GLY A 167 -10.48 -10.33 -0.19
C GLY A 167 -10.75 -8.95 -0.82
N ARG A 168 -10.56 -7.83 -0.11
CA ARG A 168 -10.67 -6.48 -0.67
C ARG A 168 -9.43 -6.10 -1.49
N LEU A 169 -9.58 -5.17 -2.42
CA LEU A 169 -8.45 -4.58 -3.12
C LEU A 169 -7.85 -3.43 -2.30
N ILE A 170 -6.54 -3.49 -2.11
CA ILE A 170 -5.72 -2.36 -1.70
C ILE A 170 -5.37 -1.63 -3.00
N GLU A 171 -5.90 -0.43 -3.17
CA GLU A 171 -5.65 0.38 -4.35
C GLU A 171 -4.34 1.17 -4.22
N ASP A 172 -3.85 1.67 -5.36
CA ASP A 172 -2.67 2.53 -5.45
C ASP A 172 -1.40 1.93 -4.80
N VAL A 173 -1.26 0.60 -4.81
CA VAL A 173 -0.02 -0.02 -4.33
C VAL A 173 1.15 0.32 -5.25
N ILE A 174 2.32 0.47 -4.64
CA ILE A 174 3.59 0.66 -5.33
C ILE A 174 4.16 -0.71 -5.64
N GLN A 175 4.43 -0.98 -6.93
CA GLN A 175 5.20 -2.14 -7.34
C GLN A 175 6.67 -1.76 -7.46
N THR A 176 7.55 -2.60 -6.90
CA THR A 176 9.01 -2.43 -6.94
C THR A 176 9.69 -3.78 -7.21
N ASP A 177 10.89 -3.74 -7.75
CA ASP A 177 11.81 -4.88 -7.87
C ASP A 177 12.85 -4.93 -6.74
N ALA A 178 12.84 -3.95 -5.81
CA ALA A 178 13.58 -4.06 -4.56
C ALA A 178 13.17 -5.35 -3.85
N ALA A 179 14.15 -6.22 -3.57
CA ALA A 179 13.88 -7.56 -3.07
C ALA A 179 13.21 -7.50 -1.68
N LEU A 180 12.02 -8.04 -1.55
CA LEU A 180 11.34 -8.24 -0.28
C LEU A 180 11.50 -9.69 0.17
N ASN A 181 12.11 -9.87 1.33
CA ASN A 181 12.30 -11.17 1.98
C ASN A 181 11.37 -11.29 3.18
N PRO A 182 11.10 -12.52 3.66
CA PRO A 182 10.40 -12.72 4.94
C PRO A 182 11.06 -11.91 6.06
N GLY A 183 10.25 -11.10 6.74
CA GLY A 183 10.71 -10.16 7.77
C GLY A 183 10.79 -8.70 7.33
N ASN A 184 10.82 -8.38 6.02
CA ASN A 184 10.74 -6.99 5.54
C ASN A 184 9.30 -6.46 5.52
N SER A 185 8.28 -7.34 5.60
CA SER A 185 6.87 -6.93 5.71
C SER A 185 6.64 -6.02 6.91
N GLY A 186 5.96 -4.91 6.70
CA GLY A 186 5.72 -3.85 7.68
C GLY A 186 6.84 -2.80 7.76
N GLY A 187 8.03 -3.08 7.21
CA GLY A 187 9.09 -2.09 7.07
C GLY A 187 8.83 -1.08 5.96
N PRO A 188 9.58 0.04 5.93
CA PRO A 188 9.38 1.10 4.95
C PRO A 188 9.95 0.76 3.57
N LEU A 189 9.27 1.23 2.53
CA LEU A 189 9.84 1.52 1.21
C LEU A 189 10.17 3.01 1.18
N VAL A 190 11.41 3.36 0.83
CA VAL A 190 11.97 4.71 1.03
C VAL A 190 12.45 5.27 -0.31
N SER A 191 12.22 6.55 -0.56
CA SER A 191 12.76 7.28 -1.71
C SER A 191 14.23 7.62 -1.52
N SER A 192 14.93 8.02 -2.59
CA SER A 192 16.31 8.53 -2.51
C SER A 192 16.46 9.79 -1.61
N ARG A 193 15.35 10.46 -1.27
CA ARG A 193 15.34 11.59 -0.32
C ARG A 193 15.23 11.18 1.15
N GLY A 194 15.13 9.87 1.44
CA GLY A 194 14.94 9.38 2.80
C GLY A 194 13.51 9.54 3.33
N GLU A 195 12.52 9.68 2.44
CA GLU A 195 11.10 9.75 2.80
C GLU A 195 10.46 8.38 2.61
N VAL A 196 9.64 7.95 3.55
CA VAL A 196 8.87 6.71 3.46
C VAL A 196 7.75 6.91 2.44
N ILE A 197 7.84 6.24 1.31
CA ILE A 197 6.88 6.30 0.21
C ILE A 197 5.85 5.17 0.26
N GLY A 198 6.12 4.13 1.06
CA GLY A 198 5.18 3.02 1.25
C GLY A 198 5.60 2.11 2.40
N ILE A 199 4.72 1.16 2.73
CA ILE A 199 4.94 0.09 3.71
C ILE A 199 4.98 -1.24 2.97
N ASN A 200 6.11 -1.94 3.04
CA ASN A 200 6.31 -3.22 2.37
C ASN A 200 5.29 -4.26 2.86
N THR A 201 4.60 -4.95 1.95
CA THR A 201 3.52 -5.86 2.37
C THR A 201 3.61 -7.25 1.78
N ALA A 202 3.73 -7.40 0.48
CA ALA A 202 3.59 -8.69 -0.16
C ALA A 202 4.56 -8.90 -1.33
N ILE A 203 4.84 -10.18 -1.57
CA ILE A 203 5.46 -10.68 -2.79
C ILE A 203 4.45 -11.59 -3.50
N ILE A 204 4.48 -11.64 -4.82
CA ILE A 204 3.76 -12.68 -5.57
C ILE A 204 4.58 -13.96 -5.49
N ALA A 205 4.05 -14.97 -4.81
CA ALA A 205 4.71 -16.28 -4.70
C ALA A 205 4.99 -16.86 -6.10
N GLY A 206 6.26 -17.22 -6.36
CA GLY A 206 6.69 -17.76 -7.65
C GLY A 206 7.05 -16.70 -8.71
N ALA A 207 6.87 -15.41 -8.46
CA ALA A 207 7.34 -14.33 -9.33
C ALA A 207 8.55 -13.63 -8.69
N GLN A 208 9.66 -13.56 -9.41
CA GLN A 208 10.85 -12.83 -8.98
C GLN A 208 10.72 -11.35 -9.39
N GLY A 209 11.17 -10.43 -8.53
CA GLY A 209 11.19 -9.00 -8.82
C GLY A 209 9.81 -8.33 -8.88
N ILE A 210 8.76 -8.97 -8.32
CA ILE A 210 7.43 -8.37 -8.20
C ILE A 210 7.07 -8.28 -6.72
N CYS A 211 7.38 -7.14 -6.14
CA CYS A 211 7.12 -6.80 -4.75
C CYS A 211 6.15 -5.63 -4.67
N PHE A 212 5.39 -5.54 -3.59
CA PHE A 212 4.39 -4.49 -3.38
C PHE A 212 4.56 -3.81 -2.03
N ALA A 213 4.29 -2.51 -2.02
CA ALA A 213 4.16 -1.72 -0.81
C ALA A 213 2.83 -0.94 -0.83
N VAL A 214 2.17 -0.85 0.31
CA VAL A 214 1.01 0.04 0.51
C VAL A 214 1.52 1.47 0.48
N ALA A 215 0.92 2.32 -0.35
CA ALA A 215 1.37 3.69 -0.56
C ALA A 215 1.30 4.54 0.72
N SER A 216 2.25 5.46 0.89
CA SER A 216 2.32 6.33 2.08
C SER A 216 1.07 7.18 2.29
N ASN A 217 0.39 7.64 1.23
CA ASN A 217 -0.85 8.40 1.36
C ASN A 217 -2.00 7.52 1.91
N THR A 218 -2.04 6.23 1.56
CA THR A 218 -2.95 5.27 2.19
C THR A 218 -2.59 5.08 3.67
N ALA A 219 -1.30 4.98 4.00
CA ALA A 219 -0.85 4.88 5.39
C ALA A 219 -1.20 6.13 6.21
N GLN A 220 -1.08 7.34 5.64
CA GLN A 220 -1.49 8.59 6.29
C GLN A 220 -3.00 8.63 6.56
N PHE A 221 -3.82 8.15 5.59
CA PHE A 221 -5.27 8.05 5.78
C PHE A 221 -5.62 7.09 6.92
N VAL A 222 -5.06 5.88 6.93
CA VAL A 222 -5.28 4.88 8.00
C VAL A 222 -4.83 5.41 9.35
N LEU A 223 -3.65 6.05 9.40
CA LEU A 223 -3.12 6.70 10.60
C LEU A 223 -4.11 7.74 11.17
N SER A 224 -4.63 8.62 10.31
CA SER A 224 -5.58 9.66 10.71
C SER A 224 -6.88 9.04 11.27
N GLU A 225 -7.47 8.08 10.58
CA GLU A 225 -8.70 7.40 11.02
C GLU A 225 -8.50 6.65 12.35
N VAL A 226 -7.38 5.92 12.48
CA VAL A 226 -7.08 5.17 13.71
C VAL A 226 -6.82 6.10 14.90
N LEU A 227 -6.09 7.21 14.72
CA LEU A 227 -5.84 8.18 15.80
C LEU A 227 -7.11 8.92 16.23
N GLN A 228 -8.00 9.26 15.30
CA GLN A 228 -9.22 10.00 15.59
C GLN A 228 -10.36 9.10 16.13
N HIS A 229 -10.45 7.88 15.61
CA HIS A 229 -11.62 7.02 15.84
C HIS A 229 -11.29 5.63 16.42
N GLY A 230 -10.01 5.32 16.61
CA GLY A 230 -9.55 4.01 17.07
C GLY A 230 -9.61 2.91 16.00
N ARG A 231 -10.17 3.20 14.83
CA ARG A 231 -10.33 2.28 13.70
C ARG A 231 -10.55 3.03 12.39
N VAL A 232 -10.38 2.34 11.26
CA VAL A 232 -10.76 2.88 9.95
C VAL A 232 -12.26 2.65 9.73
N ARG A 233 -13.01 3.74 9.61
CA ARG A 233 -14.46 3.68 9.37
C ARG A 233 -14.74 3.48 7.89
N ARG A 234 -15.72 2.64 7.59
CA ARG A 234 -16.22 2.40 6.23
C ARG A 234 -17.73 2.36 6.22
N ALA A 235 -18.31 2.97 5.19
CA ALA A 235 -19.73 2.91 4.94
C ALA A 235 -20.13 1.50 4.49
N PHE A 236 -21.33 1.09 4.90
CA PHE A 236 -21.89 -0.22 4.66
C PHE A 236 -23.35 -0.09 4.23
N ILE A 237 -23.73 -0.77 3.16
CA ILE A 237 -25.10 -0.78 2.65
C ILE A 237 -25.77 -2.17 2.76
N GLY A 238 -25.03 -3.22 3.12
CA GLY A 238 -25.58 -4.55 3.33
C GLY A 238 -25.80 -5.32 2.04
N VAL A 239 -24.89 -5.25 1.07
CA VAL A 239 -24.96 -6.07 -0.15
C VAL A 239 -23.75 -6.99 -0.28
N ALA A 240 -24.00 -8.22 -0.75
CA ALA A 240 -22.99 -9.03 -1.41
C ALA A 240 -23.08 -8.76 -2.92
N ALA A 241 -21.93 -8.60 -3.57
CA ALA A 241 -21.92 -8.24 -4.99
C ALA A 241 -20.76 -8.94 -5.73
N GLN A 242 -20.89 -9.05 -7.05
CA GLN A 242 -19.83 -9.52 -7.95
C GLN A 242 -19.75 -8.63 -9.18
N THR A 243 -18.55 -8.47 -9.73
CA THR A 243 -18.35 -7.73 -10.98
C THR A 243 -18.89 -8.53 -12.14
N VAL A 244 -19.75 -7.89 -12.96
CA VAL A 244 -20.34 -8.49 -14.17
C VAL A 244 -20.23 -7.55 -15.36
N ALA A 245 -20.20 -8.11 -16.56
CA ALA A 245 -20.28 -7.31 -17.79
C ALA A 245 -21.69 -6.73 -17.96
N VAL A 246 -21.75 -5.48 -18.42
CA VAL A 246 -23.01 -4.82 -18.81
C VAL A 246 -23.21 -4.99 -20.32
N PRO A 247 -24.30 -5.65 -20.78
CA PRO A 247 -24.57 -5.81 -22.20
C PRO A 247 -24.70 -4.43 -22.87
N ARG A 248 -24.05 -4.23 -24.01
CA ARG A 248 -24.04 -2.95 -24.75
C ARG A 248 -25.45 -2.41 -25.05
N ARG A 249 -26.42 -3.30 -25.32
CA ARG A 249 -27.83 -2.92 -25.53
C ARG A 249 -28.43 -2.25 -24.30
N HIS A 250 -28.14 -2.76 -23.08
CA HIS A 250 -28.64 -2.18 -21.83
C HIS A 250 -27.93 -0.87 -21.52
N ALA A 251 -26.62 -0.79 -21.73
CA ALA A 251 -25.86 0.44 -21.54
C ALA A 251 -26.39 1.57 -22.44
N ARG A 252 -26.68 1.27 -23.72
CA ARG A 252 -27.25 2.25 -24.68
C ARG A 252 -28.63 2.73 -24.27
N VAL A 253 -29.52 1.81 -23.85
CA VAL A 253 -30.89 2.17 -23.42
C VAL A 253 -30.88 2.99 -22.13
N ALA A 254 -29.94 2.72 -21.24
CA ALA A 254 -29.77 3.41 -19.97
C ALA A 254 -28.89 4.69 -20.07
N GLU A 255 -28.39 5.01 -21.27
CA GLU A 255 -27.49 6.16 -21.53
C GLU A 255 -26.26 6.18 -20.59
N ILE A 256 -25.64 4.99 -20.39
CA ILE A 256 -24.44 4.83 -19.58
C ILE A 256 -23.27 4.30 -20.44
N GLU A 257 -22.05 4.66 -20.06
CA GLU A 257 -20.83 4.24 -20.74
C GLU A 257 -20.23 2.96 -20.14
N ASN A 258 -20.81 2.45 -19.06
CA ASN A 258 -20.31 1.30 -18.34
C ASN A 258 -20.26 0.04 -19.22
N VAL A 259 -19.11 -0.60 -19.25
CA VAL A 259 -18.92 -1.92 -19.87
C VAL A 259 -19.09 -3.05 -18.85
N SER A 260 -19.07 -2.72 -17.56
CA SER A 260 -19.25 -3.61 -16.42
C SER A 260 -19.87 -2.87 -15.23
N GLY A 261 -20.27 -3.57 -14.19
CA GLY A 261 -20.84 -3.02 -12.97
C GLY A 261 -20.81 -4.02 -11.81
N ALA A 262 -21.27 -3.63 -10.64
CA ALA A 262 -21.36 -4.47 -9.46
C ALA A 262 -22.78 -5.06 -9.35
N MET A 263 -22.95 -6.34 -9.70
CA MET A 263 -24.24 -7.03 -9.56
C MET A 263 -24.44 -7.48 -8.12
N VAL A 264 -25.54 -7.06 -7.52
CA VAL A 264 -25.99 -7.50 -6.21
C VAL A 264 -26.35 -8.99 -6.28
N THR A 265 -25.66 -9.84 -5.55
CA THR A 265 -25.95 -11.27 -5.41
C THR A 265 -26.90 -11.53 -4.25
N ALA A 266 -26.81 -10.73 -3.18
CA ALA A 266 -27.73 -10.73 -2.05
C ALA A 266 -27.79 -9.36 -1.41
N ALA A 267 -28.96 -8.92 -0.96
CA ALA A 267 -29.13 -7.83 -0.02
C ALA A 267 -29.44 -8.41 1.35
N GLU A 268 -28.73 -7.96 2.38
CA GLU A 268 -28.96 -8.40 3.76
C GLU A 268 -30.28 -7.79 4.27
N PRO A 269 -31.17 -8.60 4.85
CA PRO A 269 -32.44 -8.10 5.39
C PRO A 269 -32.22 -6.98 6.44
N ASP A 270 -33.10 -5.97 6.41
CA ASP A 270 -33.10 -4.82 7.31
C ASP A 270 -31.83 -3.95 7.25
N LYS A 271 -30.99 -4.09 6.20
CA LYS A 271 -29.85 -3.21 5.94
C LYS A 271 -30.19 -2.12 4.93
N PRO A 272 -29.37 -1.05 4.87
CA PRO A 272 -29.68 0.13 4.07
C PRO A 272 -30.09 -0.15 2.62
N ALA A 273 -29.45 -1.07 1.94
CA ALA A 273 -29.78 -1.43 0.55
C ALA A 273 -31.15 -2.12 0.45
N ASP A 274 -31.44 -3.06 1.33
CA ASP A 274 -32.71 -3.77 1.37
C ASP A 274 -33.86 -2.80 1.69
N VAL A 275 -33.70 -1.96 2.72
CA VAL A 275 -34.65 -0.93 3.10
C VAL A 275 -34.93 0.06 1.96
N ALA A 276 -33.92 0.41 1.17
CA ALA A 276 -34.06 1.25 0.00
C ALA A 276 -34.68 0.53 -1.21
N GLY A 277 -34.83 -0.81 -1.17
CA GLY A 277 -35.44 -1.60 -2.23
C GLY A 277 -34.47 -2.12 -3.29
N LEU A 278 -33.15 -2.15 -3.01
CA LEU A 278 -32.20 -2.89 -3.83
C LEU A 278 -32.45 -4.41 -3.64
N MET A 279 -32.29 -5.17 -4.71
CA MET A 279 -32.51 -6.62 -4.68
C MET A 279 -31.45 -7.38 -5.49
N SER A 280 -31.44 -8.68 -5.35
CA SER A 280 -30.57 -9.55 -6.15
C SER A 280 -30.79 -9.32 -7.64
N TYR A 281 -29.70 -9.39 -8.39
CA TYR A 281 -29.61 -9.12 -9.83
C TYR A 281 -29.68 -7.64 -10.24
N ASP A 282 -29.79 -6.69 -9.33
CA ASP A 282 -29.52 -5.29 -9.65
C ASP A 282 -28.03 -5.12 -9.97
N VAL A 283 -27.70 -4.43 -11.06
CA VAL A 283 -26.32 -4.12 -11.40
C VAL A 283 -26.07 -2.65 -11.09
N VAL A 284 -25.33 -2.37 -10.02
CA VAL A 284 -24.91 -1.01 -9.66
C VAL A 284 -23.96 -0.49 -10.72
N VAL A 285 -24.29 0.67 -11.30
CA VAL A 285 -23.54 1.30 -12.39
C VAL A 285 -23.04 2.70 -12.04
N ARG A 286 -23.68 3.37 -11.06
CA ARG A 286 -23.20 4.66 -10.52
C ARG A 286 -23.53 4.80 -9.04
N LEU A 287 -22.72 5.59 -8.32
CA LEU A 287 -22.95 6.04 -6.96
C LEU A 287 -22.67 7.55 -6.90
N ASP A 288 -23.69 8.38 -6.59
CA ASP A 288 -23.65 9.85 -6.67
C ASP A 288 -23.05 10.36 -7.99
N GLY A 289 -23.49 9.80 -9.11
CA GLY A 289 -23.01 10.14 -10.45
C GLY A 289 -21.61 9.61 -10.79
N GLN A 290 -20.86 9.06 -9.84
CA GLN A 290 -19.56 8.43 -10.12
C GLN A 290 -19.74 7.02 -10.68
N PRO A 291 -19.03 6.64 -11.76
CA PRO A 291 -19.19 5.34 -12.36
C PRO A 291 -18.71 4.21 -11.43
N VAL A 292 -19.48 3.12 -11.40
CA VAL A 292 -19.16 1.88 -10.72
C VAL A 292 -18.97 0.80 -11.77
N THR A 293 -17.73 0.40 -12.02
CA THR A 293 -17.39 -0.62 -13.02
C THR A 293 -17.22 -2.01 -12.41
N GLY A 294 -17.29 -2.12 -11.08
CA GLY A 294 -17.19 -3.37 -10.35
C GLY A 294 -17.34 -3.20 -8.85
N VAL A 295 -17.15 -4.32 -8.13
CA VAL A 295 -17.25 -4.34 -6.66
C VAL A 295 -16.23 -3.42 -6.00
N ASP A 296 -15.05 -3.32 -6.58
CA ASP A 296 -13.95 -2.53 -6.02
C ASP A 296 -14.29 -1.03 -6.04
N ASP A 297 -14.87 -0.51 -7.15
CA ASP A 297 -15.36 0.87 -7.21
C ASP A 297 -16.47 1.13 -6.19
N LEU A 298 -17.45 0.22 -6.09
CA LEU A 298 -18.51 0.35 -5.11
C LEU A 298 -17.96 0.41 -3.68
N THR A 299 -16.96 -0.42 -3.39
CA THR A 299 -16.29 -0.48 -2.10
C THR A 299 -15.50 0.78 -1.79
N ARG A 300 -14.77 1.32 -2.77
CA ARG A 300 -13.99 2.56 -2.68
C ARG A 300 -14.90 3.77 -2.44
N LEU A 301 -16.00 3.84 -3.15
CA LEU A 301 -16.95 4.94 -3.04
C LEU A 301 -17.73 4.95 -1.71
N LEU A 302 -17.89 3.78 -1.05
CA LEU A 302 -18.49 3.64 0.27
C LEU A 302 -17.44 3.86 1.38
N ASN A 303 -16.83 5.05 1.41
CA ASN A 303 -15.88 5.47 2.42
C ASN A 303 -16.54 5.94 3.73
N GLY A 304 -15.74 6.27 4.76
CA GLY A 304 -16.24 6.69 6.08
C GLY A 304 -17.07 7.99 6.08
N GLU A 305 -16.81 8.89 5.13
CA GLU A 305 -17.53 10.17 5.02
C GLU A 305 -19.01 10.01 4.62
N ARG A 306 -19.35 8.85 4.02
CA ARG A 306 -20.72 8.56 3.59
C ARG A 306 -21.58 7.89 4.66
N ILE A 307 -21.03 7.63 5.83
CA ILE A 307 -21.79 7.06 6.96
C ILE A 307 -22.87 8.07 7.39
N GLY A 308 -24.12 7.62 7.37
CA GLY A 308 -25.26 8.45 7.76
C GLY A 308 -25.69 9.51 6.72
N THR A 309 -24.98 9.62 5.59
CA THR A 309 -25.30 10.56 4.51
C THR A 309 -26.02 9.83 3.37
N PRO A 310 -27.23 10.24 2.97
CA PRO A 310 -27.92 9.63 1.84
C PRO A 310 -27.09 9.72 0.56
N VAL A 311 -26.97 8.62 -0.15
CA VAL A 311 -26.29 8.50 -1.45
C VAL A 311 -27.24 7.99 -2.50
N LYS A 312 -27.12 8.46 -3.74
CA LYS A 312 -27.88 7.98 -4.89
C LYS A 312 -27.17 6.80 -5.54
N ILE A 313 -27.81 5.63 -5.54
CA ILE A 313 -27.31 4.44 -6.22
C ILE A 313 -28.15 4.19 -7.47
N GLU A 314 -27.48 4.23 -8.62
CA GLU A 314 -28.10 3.92 -9.91
C GLU A 314 -27.80 2.48 -10.28
N VAL A 315 -28.85 1.72 -10.58
CA VAL A 315 -28.73 0.31 -10.95
C VAL A 315 -29.45 0.02 -12.27
N LEU A 316 -28.96 -0.97 -12.99
CA LEU A 316 -29.69 -1.63 -14.07
C LEU A 316 -30.51 -2.77 -13.48
N ARG A 317 -31.84 -2.64 -13.53
CA ARG A 317 -32.80 -3.67 -13.15
C ARG A 317 -33.59 -4.10 -14.38
N ARG A 318 -33.39 -5.34 -14.83
CA ARG A 318 -34.01 -5.87 -16.06
C ARG A 318 -33.76 -5.00 -17.29
N GLY A 319 -32.58 -4.39 -17.38
CA GLY A 319 -32.17 -3.50 -18.49
C GLY A 319 -32.71 -2.06 -18.42
N GLN A 320 -33.42 -1.69 -17.36
CA GLN A 320 -33.89 -0.32 -17.11
C GLN A 320 -33.08 0.32 -15.99
N LEU A 321 -32.72 1.59 -16.14
CA LEU A 321 -32.06 2.36 -15.09
C LEU A 321 -33.06 2.68 -13.98
N ARG A 322 -32.67 2.46 -12.74
CA ARG A 322 -33.39 2.79 -11.52
C ARG A 322 -32.46 3.51 -10.56
N VAL A 323 -33.02 4.46 -9.80
CA VAL A 323 -32.27 5.23 -8.81
C VAL A 323 -32.85 4.96 -7.44
N PHE A 324 -31.98 4.72 -6.46
CA PHE A 324 -32.36 4.48 -5.07
C PHE A 324 -31.57 5.43 -4.18
N ASP A 325 -32.26 6.05 -3.22
CA ASP A 325 -31.63 6.80 -2.14
C ASP A 325 -31.30 5.82 -1.00
N VAL A 326 -30.04 5.63 -0.70
CA VAL A 326 -29.55 4.71 0.32
C VAL A 326 -28.80 5.50 1.37
N THR A 327 -29.09 5.31 2.64
CA THR A 327 -28.32 5.92 3.74
C THR A 327 -27.39 4.86 4.32
N PRO A 328 -26.10 4.87 3.98
CA PRO A 328 -25.15 3.88 4.50
C PRO A 328 -25.01 3.97 6.02
N THR A 329 -24.82 2.84 6.66
CA THR A 329 -24.44 2.74 8.07
C THR A 329 -22.95 2.47 8.21
N GLU A 330 -22.41 2.54 9.42
CA GLU A 330 -21.03 2.13 9.66
C GLU A 330 -20.91 0.60 9.60
N ARG A 331 -19.90 0.09 8.90
CA ARG A 331 -19.54 -1.33 8.91
C ARG A 331 -18.98 -1.68 10.30
N LYS A 332 -19.69 -2.52 11.05
CA LYS A 332 -19.17 -3.06 12.32
C LYS A 332 -18.06 -4.07 11.99
N SER A 333 -16.87 -3.84 12.50
CA SER A 333 -15.82 -4.87 12.53
C SER A 333 -16.32 -6.07 13.35
N LYS A 334 -16.11 -7.27 12.84
CA LYS A 334 -16.38 -8.49 13.63
C LYS A 334 -15.27 -8.69 14.63
#